data_bf9618f7f01888c8a05d71a5df81862f
#
_entry.id   bf9618f7f01888c8a05d71a5df81862f
#
_cell.length_a   1.000
_cell.length_b   1.000
_cell.length_c   1.000
_cell.angle_alpha   90.00
_cell.angle_beta   90.00
_cell.angle_gamma   90.00
#
_symmetry.space_group_name_H-M   'P 1'
#
loop_
_entity.id
_entity.type
_entity.pdbx_description
1 polymer ?
#
loop_
_entity_poly.entity_id
_entity_poly.type
_entity_poly.pdbx_seq_one_letter_code
_entity_poly.pdbx_strand_id
1 'polypeptide(L)'
;MAAKQTQTEKTKPAPKVKRRNQVRKGPHGGMLLVLTEDVPHLGKQGDVVEVKPGYGRNYLLPRGMATIPTQHNLRLLERYKIRVRQAREARVADLRATAEQILKMPGVTIEANANPEGHLYGSVAAPEIVKALRAKTFQIEPDMVKLEGPIKETGLYEVTLHLGADTDNNPIETKVKVAVIQQQEKK
;
A
#
# COMPACT_ATOMS: atom_id res chain seq x y z
N MET A 1 -10.59 62.02 -64.85
CA MET A 1 -11.26 60.76 -64.55
C MET A 1 -10.35 60.01 -63.53
N ALA A 2 -10.76 59.99 -62.26
CA ALA A 2 -9.99 59.37 -61.18
C ALA A 2 -10.58 58.01 -60.88
N ALA A 3 -9.78 56.96 -61.11
CA ALA A 3 -10.17 55.58 -60.80
C ALA A 3 -9.98 55.32 -59.32
N LYS A 4 -11.10 54.96 -58.62
CA LYS A 4 -11.18 54.64 -57.20
C LYS A 4 -10.72 53.20 -57.00
N GLN A 5 -9.54 52.99 -56.41
CA GLN A 5 -9.06 51.67 -56.02
C GLN A 5 -9.78 51.21 -54.73
N THR A 6 -10.60 50.20 -54.83
CA THR A 6 -11.26 49.52 -53.72
C THR A 6 -10.23 48.52 -53.11
N GLN A 7 -9.72 48.87 -51.93
CA GLN A 7 -8.92 47.97 -51.12
C GLN A 7 -9.83 46.94 -50.46
N THR A 8 -9.74 45.68 -50.85
CA THR A 8 -10.36 44.55 -50.19
C THR A 8 -9.59 44.24 -48.87
N GLU A 9 -10.15 44.63 -47.76
CA GLU A 9 -9.68 44.28 -46.41
C GLU A 9 -9.74 42.75 -46.25
N LYS A 10 -8.54 42.11 -46.14
CA LYS A 10 -8.41 40.68 -45.78
C LYS A 10 -8.83 40.54 -44.32
N THR A 11 -10.05 40.09 -44.07
CA THR A 11 -10.57 39.70 -42.78
C THR A 11 -9.69 38.58 -42.18
N LYS A 12 -9.01 38.90 -41.09
CA LYS A 12 -8.25 37.90 -40.30
C LYS A 12 -9.20 36.76 -39.88
N PRO A 13 -8.81 35.48 -40.09
CA PRO A 13 -9.66 34.37 -39.64
C PRO A 13 -9.87 34.43 -38.13
N ALA A 14 -11.12 34.31 -37.73
CA ALA A 14 -11.53 34.29 -36.31
C ALA A 14 -10.73 33.23 -35.50
N PRO A 15 -10.34 33.52 -34.26
CA PRO A 15 -9.55 32.59 -33.47
C PRO A 15 -10.35 31.28 -33.27
N LYS A 16 -9.77 30.16 -33.72
CA LYS A 16 -10.37 28.85 -33.59
C LYS A 16 -10.57 28.57 -32.09
N VAL A 17 -11.82 28.57 -31.64
CA VAL A 17 -12.20 28.22 -30.28
C VAL A 17 -11.69 26.81 -29.99
N LYS A 18 -10.67 26.69 -29.13
CA LYS A 18 -10.14 25.42 -28.69
C LYS A 18 -11.25 24.68 -27.92
N ARG A 19 -11.83 23.65 -28.54
CA ARG A 19 -12.84 22.83 -27.86
C ARG A 19 -12.20 22.22 -26.60
N ARG A 20 -12.83 22.44 -25.46
CA ARG A 20 -12.35 22.06 -24.10
C ARG A 20 -12.00 20.57 -23.96
N ASN A 21 -12.49 19.71 -24.83
CA ASN A 21 -12.38 18.26 -24.75
C ASN A 21 -11.61 17.64 -25.95
N GLN A 22 -10.66 18.35 -26.56
CA GLN A 22 -9.81 17.73 -27.57
C GLN A 22 -8.85 16.76 -26.88
N VAL A 23 -9.04 15.47 -27.15
CA VAL A 23 -8.11 14.43 -26.73
C VAL A 23 -6.77 14.66 -27.42
N ARG A 24 -5.71 14.79 -26.64
CA ARG A 24 -4.36 14.97 -27.16
C ARG A 24 -3.94 13.70 -27.88
N LYS A 25 -3.42 13.85 -29.08
CA LYS A 25 -2.80 12.74 -29.82
C LYS A 25 -1.39 12.52 -29.27
N GLY A 26 -1.01 11.28 -29.11
CA GLY A 26 0.34 10.88 -28.75
C GLY A 26 1.30 10.95 -29.95
N PRO A 27 2.59 10.73 -29.74
CA PRO A 27 3.63 10.77 -30.75
C PRO A 27 3.39 9.75 -31.89
N HIS A 28 2.75 8.63 -31.61
CA HIS A 28 2.40 7.59 -32.59
C HIS A 28 0.98 7.72 -33.16
N GLY A 29 0.31 8.87 -32.95
CA GLY A 29 -1.04 9.13 -33.48
C GLY A 29 -2.16 8.50 -32.67
N GLY A 30 -1.85 7.81 -31.58
CA GLY A 30 -2.79 7.24 -30.63
C GLY A 30 -3.47 8.30 -29.76
N MET A 31 -4.38 7.84 -28.93
CA MET A 31 -5.09 8.65 -27.95
C MET A 31 -4.35 8.59 -26.63
N LEU A 32 -3.95 9.75 -26.08
CA LEU A 32 -3.36 9.82 -24.74
C LEU A 32 -4.47 9.79 -23.69
N LEU A 33 -4.34 8.87 -22.75
CA LEU A 33 -5.23 8.71 -21.60
C LEU A 33 -4.41 8.57 -20.32
N VAL A 34 -5.03 8.89 -19.21
CA VAL A 34 -4.48 8.65 -17.87
C VAL A 34 -5.28 7.52 -17.23
N LEU A 35 -4.59 6.49 -16.76
CA LEU A 35 -5.21 5.36 -16.09
C LEU A 35 -5.70 5.76 -14.69
N THR A 36 -6.95 5.40 -14.39
CA THR A 36 -7.59 5.60 -13.07
C THR A 36 -7.44 4.35 -12.20
N GLU A 37 -7.25 3.19 -12.84
CA GLU A 37 -7.06 1.89 -12.23
C GLU A 37 -5.89 1.15 -12.88
N ASP A 38 -5.39 0.10 -12.22
CA ASP A 38 -4.35 -0.76 -12.79
C ASP A 38 -4.95 -1.60 -13.92
N VAL A 39 -4.43 -1.42 -15.14
CA VAL A 39 -4.88 -2.19 -16.30
C VAL A 39 -3.76 -3.14 -16.74
N PRO A 40 -4.01 -4.47 -16.74
CA PRO A 40 -3.02 -5.45 -17.19
C PRO A 40 -2.50 -5.11 -18.59
N HIS A 41 -1.19 -5.24 -18.80
CA HIS A 41 -0.48 -4.96 -20.06
C HIS A 41 -0.47 -3.50 -20.55
N LEU A 42 -1.08 -2.55 -19.79
CA LEU A 42 -1.09 -1.15 -20.14
C LEU A 42 -0.28 -0.30 -19.17
N GLY A 43 -0.47 -0.48 -17.87
CA GLY A 43 0.21 0.29 -16.84
C GLY A 43 -0.55 0.35 -15.53
N LYS A 44 0.00 1.11 -14.59
CA LYS A 44 -0.56 1.30 -13.25
C LYS A 44 -1.42 2.55 -13.18
N GLN A 45 -2.21 2.63 -12.12
CA GLN A 45 -3.00 3.82 -11.80
C GLN A 45 -2.14 5.10 -11.82
N GLY A 46 -2.59 6.09 -12.60
CA GLY A 46 -1.92 7.37 -12.73
C GLY A 46 -0.85 7.44 -13.81
N ASP A 47 -0.68 6.40 -14.63
CA ASP A 47 0.20 6.43 -15.78
C ASP A 47 -0.49 7.07 -16.98
N VAL A 48 0.30 7.83 -17.77
CA VAL A 48 -0.15 8.40 -19.03
C VAL A 48 0.21 7.42 -20.14
N VAL A 49 -0.80 6.82 -20.74
CA VAL A 49 -0.64 5.78 -21.76
C VAL A 49 -1.18 6.23 -23.11
N GLU A 50 -0.51 5.79 -24.17
CA GLU A 50 -0.99 5.99 -25.53
C GLU A 50 -1.67 4.72 -26.02
N VAL A 51 -2.94 4.82 -26.41
CA VAL A 51 -3.75 3.68 -26.86
C VAL A 51 -4.41 3.95 -28.20
N LYS A 52 -4.82 2.89 -28.89
CA LYS A 52 -5.62 3.03 -30.13
C LYS A 52 -6.92 3.77 -29.81
N PRO A 53 -7.35 4.75 -30.65
CA PRO A 53 -8.52 5.58 -30.36
C PRO A 53 -9.82 4.81 -30.12
N GLY A 54 -10.01 3.68 -30.81
CA GLY A 54 -11.16 2.81 -30.63
C GLY A 54 -11.18 2.15 -29.26
N TYR A 55 -10.06 1.62 -28.80
CA TYR A 55 -9.92 1.01 -27.49
C TYR A 55 -10.15 2.01 -26.34
N GLY A 56 -9.55 3.19 -26.48
CA GLY A 56 -9.76 4.26 -25.51
C GLY A 56 -11.22 4.70 -25.39
N ARG A 57 -11.89 4.95 -26.53
CA ARG A 57 -13.26 5.46 -26.55
C ARG A 57 -14.33 4.43 -26.18
N ASN A 58 -14.14 3.18 -26.63
CA ASN A 58 -15.18 2.16 -26.51
C ASN A 58 -15.01 1.27 -25.28
N TYR A 59 -13.80 1.20 -24.71
CA TYR A 59 -13.53 0.31 -23.59
C TYR A 59 -13.08 1.07 -22.32
N LEU A 60 -11.98 1.82 -22.39
CA LEU A 60 -11.37 2.42 -21.20
C LEU A 60 -12.19 3.58 -20.62
N LEU A 61 -12.64 4.52 -21.46
CA LEU A 61 -13.41 5.68 -21.01
C LEU A 61 -14.79 5.33 -20.48
N PRO A 62 -15.60 4.46 -21.15
CA PRO A 62 -16.94 4.10 -20.67
C PRO A 62 -16.91 3.33 -19.35
N ARG A 63 -15.86 2.55 -19.10
CA ARG A 63 -15.69 1.78 -17.86
C ARG A 63 -15.05 2.59 -16.72
N GLY A 64 -14.65 3.84 -16.97
CA GLY A 64 -14.00 4.66 -15.97
C GLY A 64 -12.54 4.28 -15.65
N MET A 65 -11.97 3.28 -16.38
CA MET A 65 -10.60 2.81 -16.18
C MET A 65 -9.54 3.84 -16.60
N ALA A 66 -9.92 4.81 -17.41
CA ALA A 66 -9.05 5.90 -17.84
C ALA A 66 -9.80 7.21 -17.99
N THR A 67 -9.08 8.33 -17.90
CA THR A 67 -9.60 9.69 -18.11
C THR A 67 -8.73 10.45 -19.08
N ILE A 68 -9.29 11.56 -19.64
CA ILE A 68 -8.55 12.43 -20.56
C ILE A 68 -7.48 13.22 -19.76
N PRO A 69 -6.23 13.32 -20.24
CA PRO A 69 -5.15 14.03 -19.57
C PRO A 69 -5.35 15.55 -19.68
N THR A 70 -6.23 16.10 -18.84
CA THR A 70 -6.34 17.55 -18.62
C THR A 70 -5.36 17.98 -17.54
N GLN A 71 -4.92 19.24 -17.54
CA GLN A 71 -4.05 19.75 -16.47
C GLN A 71 -4.65 19.57 -15.09
N HIS A 72 -5.98 19.68 -14.98
CA HIS A 72 -6.70 19.45 -13.72
C HIS A 72 -6.58 18.01 -13.26
N ASN A 73 -6.85 17.04 -14.13
CA ASN A 73 -6.79 15.60 -13.81
C ASN A 73 -5.36 15.18 -13.46
N LEU A 74 -4.34 15.69 -14.16
CA LEU A 74 -2.94 15.42 -13.84
C LEU A 74 -2.57 15.92 -12.44
N ARG A 75 -2.96 17.15 -12.08
CA ARG A 75 -2.73 17.68 -10.72
C ARG A 75 -3.46 16.89 -9.64
N LEU A 76 -4.68 16.43 -9.92
CA LEU A 76 -5.41 15.57 -8.97
C LEU A 76 -4.69 14.24 -8.76
N LEU A 77 -4.19 13.61 -9.82
CA LEU A 77 -3.43 12.36 -9.75
C LEU A 77 -2.10 12.53 -9.03
N GLU A 78 -1.37 13.63 -9.27
CA GLU A 78 -0.15 13.92 -8.53
C GLU A 78 -0.43 14.05 -7.02
N ARG A 79 -1.48 14.80 -6.64
CA ARG A 79 -1.91 14.91 -5.24
C ARG A 79 -2.31 13.56 -4.65
N TYR A 80 -3.01 12.73 -5.43
CA TYR A 80 -3.38 11.39 -4.99
C TYR A 80 -2.14 10.50 -4.80
N LYS A 81 -1.21 10.47 -5.75
CA LYS A 81 0.06 9.73 -5.65
C LYS A 81 0.87 10.15 -4.41
N ILE A 82 0.97 11.46 -4.16
CA ILE A 82 1.65 11.99 -2.96
C ILE A 82 0.96 11.50 -1.69
N ARG A 83 -0.38 11.61 -1.63
CA ARG A 83 -1.16 11.16 -0.46
C ARG A 83 -1.00 9.67 -0.19
N VAL A 84 -1.08 8.83 -1.24
CA VAL A 84 -0.88 7.38 -1.11
C VAL A 84 0.53 7.06 -0.65
N ARG A 85 1.55 7.75 -1.19
CA ARG A 85 2.93 7.58 -0.74
C ARG A 85 3.10 7.95 0.73
N GLN A 86 2.62 9.12 1.14
CA GLN A 86 2.66 9.56 2.54
C GLN A 86 1.93 8.59 3.48
N ALA A 87 0.77 8.08 3.07
CA ALA A 87 0.04 7.08 3.86
C ALA A 87 0.82 5.76 4.01
N ARG A 88 1.51 5.32 2.94
CA ARG A 88 2.38 4.13 3.02
C ARG A 88 3.60 4.37 3.91
N GLU A 89 4.27 5.50 3.75
CA GLU A 89 5.43 5.88 4.56
C GLU A 89 5.05 6.00 6.06
N ALA A 90 3.91 6.63 6.36
CA ALA A 90 3.39 6.70 7.73
C ALA A 90 3.12 5.30 8.30
N ARG A 91 2.46 4.42 7.54
CA ARG A 91 2.20 3.04 7.97
C ARG A 91 3.49 2.26 8.24
N VAL A 92 4.50 2.40 7.39
CA VAL A 92 5.81 1.77 7.59
C VAL A 92 6.51 2.34 8.82
N ALA A 93 6.44 3.66 9.04
CA ALA A 93 7.00 4.30 10.23
C ALA A 93 6.34 3.77 11.51
N ASP A 94 5.02 3.63 11.53
CA ASP A 94 4.26 3.05 12.65
C ASP A 94 4.67 1.60 12.93
N LEU A 95 4.85 0.78 11.89
CA LEU A 95 5.31 -0.60 12.03
C LEU A 95 6.74 -0.67 12.58
N ARG A 96 7.64 0.18 12.13
CA ARG A 96 9.00 0.26 12.65
C ARG A 96 9.03 0.72 14.11
N ALA A 97 8.22 1.73 14.46
CA ALA A 97 8.09 2.18 15.84
C ALA A 97 7.57 1.05 16.76
N THR A 98 6.60 0.29 16.28
CA THR A 98 6.08 -0.88 17.00
C THR A 98 7.16 -1.96 17.16
N ALA A 99 7.95 -2.23 16.11
CA ALA A 99 9.07 -3.17 16.17
C ALA A 99 10.11 -2.76 17.22
N GLU A 100 10.48 -1.47 17.28
CA GLU A 100 11.41 -0.94 18.28
C GLU A 100 10.86 -1.02 19.70
N GLN A 101 9.57 -0.75 19.90
CA GLN A 101 8.92 -0.89 21.21
C GLN A 101 8.96 -2.34 21.69
N ILE A 102 8.71 -3.29 20.80
CA ILE A 102 8.77 -4.72 21.08
C ILE A 102 10.19 -5.15 21.47
N LEU A 103 11.22 -4.67 20.75
CA LEU A 103 12.63 -4.95 21.06
C LEU A 103 13.08 -4.42 22.42
N LYS A 104 12.54 -3.26 22.84
CA LYS A 104 12.85 -2.63 24.14
C LYS A 104 12.15 -3.31 25.31
N MET A 105 11.18 -4.17 25.05
CA MET A 105 10.45 -4.88 26.10
C MET A 105 11.31 -5.98 26.76
N PRO A 106 11.16 -6.18 28.08
CA PRO A 106 11.87 -7.26 28.82
C PRO A 106 11.39 -8.67 28.42
N GLY A 107 10.45 -8.79 27.50
CA GLY A 107 9.87 -10.05 27.08
C GLY A 107 8.43 -10.24 27.56
N VAL A 108 7.84 -11.36 27.16
CA VAL A 108 6.47 -11.74 27.51
C VAL A 108 6.51 -13.03 28.30
N THR A 109 5.80 -13.05 29.44
CA THR A 109 5.67 -14.23 30.29
C THR A 109 4.35 -14.92 29.97
N ILE A 110 4.39 -16.23 29.74
CA ILE A 110 3.20 -17.07 29.53
C ILE A 110 3.20 -18.11 30.64
N GLU A 111 2.12 -18.16 31.39
CA GLU A 111 1.88 -19.17 32.43
C GLU A 111 1.19 -20.38 31.78
N ALA A 112 1.77 -21.54 31.92
CA ALA A 112 1.22 -22.79 31.42
C ALA A 112 1.38 -23.93 32.44
N ASN A 113 0.47 -24.90 32.39
CA ASN A 113 0.54 -26.07 33.27
C ASN A 113 1.68 -26.97 32.81
N ALA A 114 2.63 -27.21 33.72
CA ALA A 114 3.81 -28.03 33.45
C ALA A 114 4.02 -29.09 34.52
N ASN A 115 4.67 -30.19 34.14
CA ASN A 115 5.16 -31.20 35.06
C ASN A 115 6.36 -30.68 35.88
N PRO A 116 6.69 -31.31 37.02
CA PRO A 116 7.92 -30.99 37.77
C PRO A 116 9.20 -31.10 36.96
N GLU A 117 9.19 -31.89 35.88
CA GLU A 117 10.28 -32.07 34.94
C GLU A 117 10.41 -30.95 33.88
N GLY A 118 9.46 -30.00 33.86
CA GLY A 118 9.46 -28.88 32.94
C GLY A 118 8.70 -29.08 31.61
N HIS A 119 8.08 -30.24 31.40
CA HIS A 119 7.24 -30.52 30.26
C HIS A 119 5.82 -29.96 30.42
N LEU A 120 5.31 -29.29 29.43
CA LEU A 120 3.95 -28.75 29.44
C LEU A 120 2.93 -29.89 29.21
N TYR A 121 1.83 -29.88 29.94
CA TYR A 121 0.67 -30.77 29.68
C TYR A 121 -0.05 -30.41 28.38
N GLY A 122 0.20 -29.24 27.87
CA GLY A 122 -0.28 -28.73 26.57
C GLY A 122 0.84 -28.27 25.67
N SER A 123 0.56 -27.34 24.78
CA SER A 123 1.56 -26.70 23.94
C SER A 123 1.27 -25.22 23.82
N VAL A 124 2.31 -24.39 23.92
CA VAL A 124 2.18 -22.96 23.65
C VAL A 124 2.36 -22.71 22.16
N ALA A 125 1.31 -22.27 21.50
CA ALA A 125 1.25 -21.97 20.08
C ALA A 125 1.16 -20.46 19.81
N ALA A 126 1.24 -20.05 18.53
CA ALA A 126 1.16 -18.65 18.11
C ALA A 126 -0.03 -17.87 18.74
N PRO A 127 -1.27 -18.39 18.83
CA PRO A 127 -2.39 -17.64 19.41
C PRO A 127 -2.21 -17.29 20.90
N GLU A 128 -1.50 -18.13 21.67
CA GLU A 128 -1.25 -17.84 23.09
C GLU A 128 -0.22 -16.71 23.26
N ILE A 129 0.82 -16.70 22.43
CA ILE A 129 1.82 -15.64 22.37
C ILE A 129 1.14 -14.31 21.98
N VAL A 130 0.27 -14.34 20.98
CA VAL A 130 -0.50 -13.18 20.55
C VAL A 130 -1.41 -12.66 21.66
N LYS A 131 -2.07 -13.55 22.40
CA LYS A 131 -2.91 -13.17 23.55
C LYS A 131 -2.07 -12.46 24.63
N ALA A 132 -0.87 -12.96 24.92
CA ALA A 132 0.03 -12.36 25.89
C ALA A 132 0.61 -11.01 25.41
N LEU A 133 0.86 -10.85 24.11
CA LEU A 133 1.28 -9.59 23.50
C LEU A 133 0.14 -8.55 23.44
N ARG A 134 -1.09 -8.99 23.20
CA ARG A 134 -2.28 -8.13 23.25
C ARG A 134 -2.55 -7.59 24.66
N ALA A 135 -2.29 -8.37 25.70
CA ALA A 135 -2.38 -7.90 27.08
C ALA A 135 -1.38 -6.76 27.37
N LYS A 136 -0.32 -6.63 26.57
CA LYS A 136 0.66 -5.54 26.64
C LYS A 136 0.40 -4.44 25.59
N THR A 137 -0.83 -4.35 25.05
CA THR A 137 -1.30 -3.32 24.08
C THR A 137 -0.79 -3.46 22.63
N PHE A 138 -0.11 -4.54 22.26
CA PHE A 138 0.31 -4.76 20.89
C PHE A 138 -0.76 -5.50 20.10
N GLN A 139 -1.22 -4.91 18.99
CA GLN A 139 -2.15 -5.54 18.07
C GLN A 139 -1.38 -6.40 17.05
N ILE A 140 -1.20 -7.66 17.37
CA ILE A 140 -0.50 -8.64 16.54
C ILE A 140 -1.49 -9.73 16.14
N GLU A 141 -1.39 -10.22 14.91
CA GLU A 141 -2.16 -11.35 14.40
C GLU A 141 -1.36 -12.65 14.52
N PRO A 142 -2.01 -13.82 14.67
CA PRO A 142 -1.31 -15.11 14.80
C PRO A 142 -0.40 -15.44 13.61
N ASP A 143 -0.78 -14.98 12.41
CA ASP A 143 -0.03 -15.20 11.17
C ASP A 143 1.29 -14.42 11.11
N MET A 144 1.42 -13.40 11.98
CA MET A 144 2.64 -12.60 12.12
C MET A 144 3.70 -13.29 12.99
N VAL A 145 3.35 -14.37 13.70
CA VAL A 145 4.25 -15.08 14.61
C VAL A 145 4.89 -16.25 13.89
N LYS A 146 6.19 -16.20 13.66
CA LYS A 146 6.96 -17.33 13.13
C LYS A 146 7.46 -18.21 14.25
N LEU A 147 6.91 -19.43 14.34
CA LEU A 147 7.36 -20.49 15.22
C LEU A 147 7.79 -21.68 14.38
N GLU A 148 8.93 -22.29 14.69
CA GLU A 148 9.37 -23.53 14.09
C GLU A 148 8.52 -24.74 14.51
N GLY A 149 7.76 -24.59 15.60
CA GLY A 149 6.84 -25.58 16.13
C GLY A 149 6.19 -25.15 17.45
N PRO A 150 5.17 -25.86 17.94
CA PRO A 150 4.57 -25.57 19.23
C PRO A 150 5.56 -25.83 20.37
N ILE A 151 5.65 -24.89 21.32
CA ILE A 151 6.54 -24.99 22.49
C ILE A 151 5.91 -25.96 23.48
N LYS A 152 6.68 -26.98 23.91
CA LYS A 152 6.25 -28.03 24.82
C LYS A 152 6.98 -28.05 26.17
N GLU A 153 7.97 -27.21 26.36
CA GLU A 153 8.81 -27.17 27.54
C GLU A 153 8.81 -25.78 28.15
N THR A 154 9.04 -25.67 29.46
CA THR A 154 9.24 -24.40 30.15
C THR A 154 10.64 -23.88 29.84
N GLY A 155 10.76 -22.56 29.58
CA GLY A 155 12.04 -21.95 29.25
C GLY A 155 11.90 -20.57 28.63
N LEU A 156 13.05 -20.07 28.17
CA LEU A 156 13.17 -18.82 27.43
C LEU A 156 13.30 -19.11 25.93
N TYR A 157 12.38 -18.57 25.15
CA TYR A 157 12.35 -18.75 23.72
C TYR A 157 12.45 -17.42 23.00
N GLU A 158 13.17 -17.37 21.91
CA GLU A 158 13.16 -16.22 21.00
C GLU A 158 12.21 -16.49 19.84
N VAL A 159 11.17 -15.68 19.72
CA VAL A 159 10.15 -15.80 18.69
C VAL A 159 10.29 -14.65 17.70
N THR A 160 10.35 -14.96 16.41
CA THR A 160 10.41 -13.95 15.35
C THR A 160 9.00 -13.53 14.96
N LEU A 161 8.77 -12.22 14.95
CA LEU A 161 7.51 -11.60 14.52
C LEU A 161 7.70 -10.93 13.16
N HIS A 162 6.83 -11.20 12.23
CA HIS A 162 6.70 -10.51 10.95
C HIS A 162 5.62 -9.44 11.06
N LEU A 163 5.99 -8.17 11.21
CA LEU A 163 5.03 -7.07 11.35
C LEU A 163 4.49 -6.57 10.01
N GLY A 164 5.14 -6.91 8.91
CA GLY A 164 4.73 -6.49 7.57
C GLY A 164 5.93 -6.32 6.65
N ALA A 165 5.71 -5.62 5.53
CA ALA A 165 6.76 -5.29 4.58
C ALA A 165 6.93 -3.77 4.47
N ASP A 166 8.17 -3.35 4.26
CA ASP A 166 8.54 -1.97 3.97
C ASP A 166 8.10 -1.57 2.55
N THR A 167 8.27 -0.31 2.20
CA THR A 167 8.04 0.25 0.85
C THR A 167 8.78 -0.51 -0.25
N ASP A 168 9.96 -1.05 0.08
CA ASP A 168 10.83 -1.82 -0.81
C ASP A 168 10.56 -3.34 -0.75
N ASN A 169 9.42 -3.72 -0.16
CA ASN A 169 9.00 -5.12 0.02
C ASN A 169 9.94 -5.96 0.92
N ASN A 170 10.80 -5.30 1.72
CA ASN A 170 11.61 -5.98 2.71
C ASN A 170 10.75 -6.29 3.95
N PRO A 171 10.79 -7.54 4.48
CA PRO A 171 10.03 -7.90 5.66
C PRO A 171 10.56 -7.15 6.90
N ILE A 172 9.66 -6.54 7.66
CA ILE A 172 9.97 -5.93 8.96
C ILE A 172 9.84 -7.03 10.01
N GLU A 173 10.97 -7.57 10.43
CA GLU A 173 11.05 -8.63 11.43
C GLU A 173 11.53 -8.08 12.75
N THR A 174 10.99 -8.59 13.84
CA THR A 174 11.47 -8.29 15.19
C THR A 174 11.49 -9.56 16.03
N LYS A 175 12.38 -9.64 17.01
CA LYS A 175 12.49 -10.78 17.92
C LYS A 175 11.90 -10.42 19.27
N VAL A 176 11.11 -11.34 19.82
CA VAL A 176 10.51 -11.22 21.15
C VAL A 176 11.00 -12.38 22.02
N LYS A 177 11.38 -12.06 23.24
CA LYS A 177 11.70 -13.07 24.27
C LYS A 177 10.40 -13.51 24.94
N VAL A 178 10.09 -14.78 24.87
CA VAL A 178 8.95 -15.40 25.49
C VAL A 178 9.43 -16.33 26.61
N ALA A 179 9.06 -16.02 27.84
CA ALA A 179 9.33 -16.87 29.00
C ALA A 179 8.08 -17.71 29.28
N VAL A 180 8.20 -19.03 29.15
CA VAL A 180 7.15 -19.96 29.54
C VAL A 180 7.47 -20.46 30.93
N ILE A 181 6.60 -20.15 31.88
CA ILE A 181 6.73 -20.54 33.30
C ILE A 181 5.58 -21.46 33.72
N GLN A 182 5.84 -22.29 34.73
CA GLN A 182 4.82 -23.12 35.31
C GLN A 182 3.80 -22.26 36.08
N GLN A 183 2.53 -22.50 35.82
CA GLN A 183 1.45 -21.88 36.59
C GLN A 183 1.49 -22.41 38.02
N GLN A 184 1.79 -21.54 38.99
CA GLN A 184 1.65 -21.89 40.38
C GLN A 184 0.16 -21.83 40.76
N GLU A 185 -0.41 -22.95 41.16
CA GLU A 185 -1.74 -22.95 41.76
C GLU A 185 -1.72 -22.03 42.99
N LYS A 186 -2.44 -20.92 42.91
CA LYS A 186 -2.75 -20.13 44.11
C LYS A 186 -3.64 -20.98 44.98
N LYS A 187 -3.06 -21.48 46.08
CA LYS A 187 -3.75 -22.17 47.18
C LYS A 187 -4.64 -21.19 47.94
#